data_52b3ce5412057014c8c933abcb752df3
#
_entry.id   52b3ce5412057014c8c933abcb752df3
#
_cell.length_a   1.000
_cell.length_b   1.000
_cell.length_c   1.000
_cell.angle_alpha   90.00
_cell.angle_beta   90.00
_cell.angle_gamma   90.00
#
_symmetry.space_group_name_H-M   'P 1'
#
loop_
_entity.id
_entity.type
_entity.pdbx_description
1 polymer ?
#
loop_
_entity_poly.entity_id
_entity_poly.type
_entity_poly.pdbx_seq_one_letter_code
_entity_poly.pdbx_strand_id
1 'polypeptide(L)'
;MAVAQEELYSNKIFLNAALPLIKVIATDVPSLKKKFEHAHAVIQVSALYPDCEEGKVGMHFVVNSGEWLVHPCLDHSEGHSELQFKSIEAMNLFFKGDIPGAIKLGGIPKIKLGKYPKAFMSFFMALLKMADVLGATTPPEDEETKALMVKCMFYLLTSGISQLNKMGHPEIHDWTSKSPDRVYALAVDGHPEASAFIRIKAGKSRAGRGEYKRAMPFFTLRFDSYDSALGTLLGIDDMLEATKSGKIIMDGGPEFGGIFGGFLLTIGALAK
;
A
#
# COMPACT_ATOMS: atom_id res chain seq x y z
N MET A 1 0.06 13.85 -24.59
CA MET A 1 -1.06 12.87 -24.60
C MET A 1 -1.59 12.77 -23.19
N ALA A 2 -2.90 12.62 -23.03
CA ALA A 2 -3.49 12.42 -21.71
C ALA A 2 -2.99 11.08 -21.13
N VAL A 3 -2.73 11.04 -19.83
CA VAL A 3 -2.33 9.82 -19.11
C VAL A 3 -3.50 8.82 -19.13
N ALA A 4 -3.23 7.55 -19.39
CA ALA A 4 -4.25 6.51 -19.40
C ALA A 4 -4.88 6.35 -18.01
N GLN A 5 -6.17 6.02 -17.94
CA GLN A 5 -6.91 5.90 -16.69
C GLN A 5 -6.31 4.84 -15.75
N GLU A 6 -5.81 3.74 -16.29
CA GLU A 6 -5.13 2.69 -15.51
C GLU A 6 -3.83 3.19 -14.86
N GLU A 7 -3.08 4.04 -15.57
CA GLU A 7 -1.87 4.67 -15.00
C GLU A 7 -2.22 5.61 -13.84
N LEU A 8 -3.34 6.32 -13.94
CA LEU A 8 -3.84 7.15 -12.83
C LEU A 8 -4.27 6.29 -11.63
N TYR A 9 -4.91 5.14 -11.86
CA TYR A 9 -5.26 4.19 -10.80
C TYR A 9 -4.00 3.62 -10.13
N SER A 10 -3.03 3.13 -10.93
CA SER A 10 -1.74 2.64 -10.41
C SER A 10 -1.03 3.71 -9.60
N ASN A 11 -0.94 4.94 -10.11
CA ASN A 11 -0.31 6.06 -9.40
C ASN A 11 -0.99 6.36 -8.06
N LYS A 12 -2.33 6.33 -8.04
CA LYS A 12 -3.10 6.55 -6.81
C LYS A 12 -2.82 5.46 -5.77
N ILE A 13 -2.70 4.20 -6.21
CA ILE A 13 -2.33 3.08 -5.33
C ILE A 13 -0.90 3.29 -4.81
N PHE A 14 0.07 3.61 -5.67
CA PHE A 14 1.44 3.84 -5.24
C PHE A 14 1.55 4.99 -4.24
N LEU A 15 0.97 6.16 -4.55
CA LEU A 15 1.06 7.32 -3.67
C LEU A 15 0.29 7.15 -2.36
N ASN A 16 -0.91 6.55 -2.37
CA ASN A 16 -1.82 6.62 -1.23
C ASN A 16 -2.08 5.27 -0.54
N ALA A 17 -1.55 4.16 -1.06
CA ALA A 17 -1.64 2.86 -0.43
C ALA A 17 -0.27 2.22 -0.18
N ALA A 18 0.63 2.19 -1.19
CA ALA A 18 1.96 1.59 -1.05
C ALA A 18 2.94 2.50 -0.29
N LEU A 19 3.19 3.73 -0.74
CA LEU A 19 4.15 4.64 -0.08
C LEU A 19 3.89 4.84 1.41
N PRO A 20 2.63 4.95 1.91
CA PRO A 20 2.38 5.01 3.35
C PRO A 20 2.88 3.81 4.17
N LEU A 21 3.22 2.70 3.52
CA LEU A 21 3.81 1.52 4.18
C LEU A 21 5.26 1.77 4.60
N ILE A 22 5.94 2.75 4.03
CA ILE A 22 7.28 3.18 4.49
C ILE A 22 7.26 3.51 5.98
N LYS A 23 6.17 4.12 6.48
CA LYS A 23 5.99 4.34 7.92
C LYS A 23 6.01 3.01 8.68
N VAL A 24 5.29 1.98 8.21
CA VAL A 24 5.27 0.66 8.87
C VAL A 24 6.67 0.05 8.89
N ILE A 25 7.33 0.03 7.75
CA ILE A 25 8.68 -0.52 7.60
C ILE A 25 9.70 0.24 8.47
N ALA A 26 9.63 1.57 8.47
CA ALA A 26 10.53 2.40 9.27
C ALA A 26 10.31 2.26 10.79
N THR A 27 9.10 1.87 11.23
CA THR A 27 8.78 1.68 12.64
C THR A 27 8.93 0.23 13.13
N ASP A 28 8.71 -0.74 12.25
CA ASP A 28 8.67 -2.15 12.60
C ASP A 28 10.02 -2.86 12.35
N VAL A 29 10.84 -2.36 11.40
CA VAL A 29 12.19 -2.91 11.15
C VAL A 29 13.20 -2.25 12.11
N PRO A 30 13.80 -2.99 13.08
CA PRO A 30 14.61 -2.41 14.14
C PRO A 30 15.78 -1.57 13.65
N SER A 31 16.46 -2.01 12.58
CA SER A 31 17.60 -1.30 11.99
C SER A 31 17.21 0.04 11.35
N LEU A 32 16.00 0.14 10.80
CA LEU A 32 15.46 1.38 10.23
C LEU A 32 14.89 2.27 11.32
N LYS A 33 14.13 1.73 12.27
CA LYS A 33 13.60 2.45 13.41
C LYS A 33 14.68 3.29 14.11
N LYS A 34 15.83 2.67 14.41
CA LYS A 34 16.98 3.34 15.02
C LYS A 34 17.52 4.52 14.20
N LYS A 35 17.45 4.45 12.86
CA LYS A 35 17.92 5.53 11.97
C LYS A 35 17.03 6.77 12.02
N PHE A 36 15.77 6.62 12.40
CA PHE A 36 14.80 7.71 12.47
C PHE A 36 14.53 8.21 13.88
N GLU A 37 15.10 7.58 14.90
CA GLU A 37 14.86 7.91 16.33
C GLU A 37 15.15 9.39 16.67
N HIS A 38 16.14 9.99 16.01
CA HIS A 38 16.51 11.40 16.18
C HIS A 38 16.39 12.20 14.88
N ALA A 39 15.67 11.68 13.90
CA ALA A 39 15.51 12.36 12.63
C ALA A 39 14.43 13.45 12.69
N HIS A 40 14.72 14.58 12.05
CA HIS A 40 13.77 15.66 11.79
C HIS A 40 13.81 15.95 10.30
N ALA A 41 12.78 15.59 9.54
CA ALA A 41 12.79 15.75 8.10
C ALA A 41 11.38 15.86 7.53
N VAL A 42 11.26 16.61 6.44
CA VAL A 42 10.14 16.52 5.51
C VAL A 42 10.66 15.88 4.22
N ILE A 43 10.03 14.79 3.80
CA ILE A 43 10.46 14.02 2.63
C ILE A 43 9.26 13.82 1.71
N GLN A 44 9.40 14.30 0.48
CA GLN A 44 8.37 14.26 -0.54
C GLN A 44 8.73 13.27 -1.65
N VAL A 45 7.71 12.60 -2.16
CA VAL A 45 7.78 11.80 -3.40
C VAL A 45 6.72 12.34 -4.34
N SER A 46 7.12 12.70 -5.56
CA SER A 46 6.22 13.34 -6.53
C SER A 46 6.50 12.92 -7.96
N ALA A 47 5.51 13.12 -8.84
CA ALA A 47 5.64 13.00 -10.28
C ALA A 47 5.05 14.26 -10.96
N LEU A 48 5.68 14.71 -12.03
CA LEU A 48 5.13 15.78 -12.84
C LEU A 48 3.85 15.29 -13.54
N TYR A 49 2.82 16.09 -13.45
CA TYR A 49 1.52 15.85 -14.09
C TYR A 49 0.91 17.18 -14.51
N PRO A 50 1.19 17.67 -15.74
CA PRO A 50 0.77 18.97 -16.20
C PRO A 50 -0.75 19.19 -16.22
N ASP A 51 -1.53 18.08 -16.30
CA ASP A 51 -2.99 18.15 -16.37
C ASP A 51 -3.65 18.39 -15.00
N CYS A 52 -2.89 18.43 -13.88
CA CYS A 52 -3.42 18.81 -12.58
C CYS A 52 -3.07 20.25 -12.20
N GLU A 53 -3.84 20.82 -11.27
CA GLU A 53 -3.74 22.23 -10.85
C GLU A 53 -2.33 22.65 -10.41
N GLU A 54 -1.62 21.77 -9.68
CA GLU A 54 -0.28 22.06 -9.18
C GLU A 54 0.85 21.63 -10.16
N GLY A 55 0.51 21.11 -11.35
CA GLY A 55 1.46 20.61 -12.34
C GLY A 55 2.24 19.37 -11.92
N LYS A 56 1.98 18.85 -10.71
CA LYS A 56 2.55 17.61 -10.18
C LYS A 56 1.64 16.98 -9.15
N VAL A 57 1.75 15.67 -8.97
CA VAL A 57 1.09 14.89 -7.93
C VAL A 57 2.12 14.32 -6.99
N GLY A 58 1.76 14.12 -5.72
CA GLY A 58 2.71 13.58 -4.77
C GLY A 58 2.14 13.46 -3.36
N MET A 59 3.01 13.04 -2.46
CA MET A 59 2.76 12.99 -1.03
C MET A 59 4.03 13.31 -0.27
N HIS A 60 3.90 13.66 1.00
CA HIS A 60 5.05 13.88 1.85
C HIS A 60 4.92 13.21 3.23
N PHE A 61 6.06 12.99 3.82
CA PHE A 61 6.23 12.46 5.17
C PHE A 61 6.87 13.54 6.03
N VAL A 62 6.32 13.73 7.23
CA VAL A 62 6.99 14.49 8.29
C VAL A 62 7.49 13.50 9.32
N VAL A 63 8.79 13.47 9.51
CA VAL A 63 9.46 12.62 10.51
C VAL A 63 9.98 13.52 11.62
N ASN A 64 9.63 13.21 12.85
CA ASN A 64 10.09 13.94 14.03
C ASN A 64 10.38 12.95 15.16
N SER A 65 11.67 12.75 15.46
CA SER A 65 12.13 11.87 16.55
C SER A 65 11.47 10.49 16.54
N GLY A 66 11.43 9.84 15.38
CA GLY A 66 10.83 8.52 15.18
C GLY A 66 9.31 8.53 14.98
N GLU A 67 8.63 9.64 15.20
CA GLU A 67 7.22 9.80 14.86
C GLU A 67 7.04 10.17 13.40
N TRP A 68 6.04 9.57 12.76
CA TRP A 68 5.75 9.72 11.35
C TRP A 68 4.35 10.23 11.11
N LEU A 69 4.24 11.35 10.41
CA LEU A 69 2.99 11.80 9.80
C LEU A 69 3.05 11.59 8.28
N VAL A 70 1.95 11.14 7.71
CA VAL A 70 1.82 10.83 6.29
C VAL A 70 0.74 11.75 5.71
N HIS A 71 1.13 12.60 4.78
CA HIS A 71 0.25 13.59 4.16
C HIS A 71 0.07 13.28 2.68
N PRO A 72 -1.17 12.99 2.22
CA PRO A 72 -1.47 12.67 0.82
C PRO A 72 -1.58 13.93 -0.06
N CYS A 73 -0.66 14.86 0.11
CA CYS A 73 -0.56 16.11 -0.63
C CYS A 73 0.92 16.54 -0.74
N LEU A 74 1.18 17.51 -1.59
CA LEU A 74 2.50 18.12 -1.71
C LEU A 74 2.84 18.98 -0.49
N ASP A 75 4.13 19.07 -0.19
CA ASP A 75 4.70 20.03 0.76
C ASP A 75 5.28 21.21 -0.01
N HIS A 76 4.97 22.42 0.42
CA HIS A 76 5.44 23.67 -0.17
C HIS A 76 6.46 24.41 0.71
N SER A 77 6.85 23.78 1.85
CA SER A 77 7.83 24.37 2.74
C SER A 77 9.24 24.36 2.15
N GLU A 78 10.05 25.33 2.52
CA GLU A 78 11.46 25.34 2.16
C GLU A 78 12.25 24.29 2.96
N GLY A 79 13.17 23.60 2.28
CA GLY A 79 14.13 22.69 2.93
C GLY A 79 13.68 21.23 3.02
N HIS A 80 12.53 20.84 2.43
CA HIS A 80 12.19 19.43 2.27
C HIS A 80 13.14 18.72 1.29
N SER A 81 13.29 17.41 1.49
CA SER A 81 13.93 16.52 0.52
C SER A 81 12.86 15.99 -0.44
N GLU A 82 13.20 15.84 -1.73
CA GLU A 82 12.22 15.37 -2.72
C GLU A 82 12.84 14.35 -3.67
N LEU A 83 12.09 13.29 -3.93
CA LEU A 83 12.28 12.36 -5.04
C LEU A 83 11.22 12.68 -6.09
N GLN A 84 11.60 13.31 -7.21
CA GLN A 84 10.69 13.77 -8.24
C GLN A 84 10.87 12.99 -9.54
N PHE A 85 9.81 12.38 -10.01
CA PHE A 85 9.73 11.71 -11.31
C PHE A 85 9.27 12.68 -12.39
N LYS A 86 9.70 12.45 -13.64
CA LYS A 86 9.35 13.30 -14.78
C LYS A 86 7.94 13.08 -15.32
N SER A 87 7.30 11.96 -14.96
CA SER A 87 5.89 11.69 -15.29
C SER A 87 5.29 10.67 -14.33
N ILE A 88 3.99 10.53 -14.35
CA ILE A 88 3.23 9.51 -13.64
C ILE A 88 3.66 8.11 -14.08
N GLU A 89 3.79 7.90 -15.39
CA GLU A 89 4.15 6.60 -15.97
C GLU A 89 5.56 6.17 -15.54
N ALA A 90 6.52 7.10 -15.53
CA ALA A 90 7.88 6.81 -15.07
C ALA A 90 7.91 6.45 -13.58
N MET A 91 7.08 7.11 -12.77
CA MET A 91 6.92 6.78 -11.35
C MET A 91 6.28 5.39 -11.18
N ASN A 92 5.25 5.08 -11.94
CA ASN A 92 4.57 3.79 -11.87
C ASN A 92 5.51 2.64 -12.26
N LEU A 93 6.25 2.76 -13.38
CA LEU A 93 7.25 1.76 -13.76
C LEU A 93 8.31 1.55 -12.68
N PHE A 94 8.77 2.63 -12.06
CA PHE A 94 9.74 2.52 -10.95
C PHE A 94 9.17 1.70 -9.79
N PHE A 95 7.94 1.97 -9.36
CA PHE A 95 7.31 1.24 -8.25
C PHE A 95 6.87 -0.18 -8.61
N LYS A 96 6.64 -0.46 -9.90
CA LYS A 96 6.43 -1.82 -10.42
C LYS A 96 7.74 -2.63 -10.54
N GLY A 97 8.89 -2.02 -10.24
CA GLY A 97 10.21 -2.66 -10.32
C GLY A 97 10.87 -2.60 -11.70
N ASP A 98 10.19 -2.03 -12.72
CA ASP A 98 10.80 -1.80 -14.04
C ASP A 98 11.63 -0.51 -14.04
N ILE A 99 12.77 -0.56 -13.33
CA ILE A 99 13.70 0.57 -13.24
C ILE A 99 14.28 0.97 -14.61
N PRO A 100 14.70 0.02 -15.48
CA PRO A 100 15.16 0.35 -16.83
C PRO A 100 14.08 1.07 -17.66
N GLY A 101 12.84 0.59 -17.63
CA GLY A 101 11.70 1.22 -18.31
C GLY A 101 11.43 2.63 -17.78
N ALA A 102 11.44 2.81 -16.48
CA ALA A 102 11.26 4.11 -15.83
C ALA A 102 12.33 5.12 -16.27
N ILE A 103 13.60 4.70 -16.33
CA ILE A 103 14.73 5.55 -16.78
C ILE A 103 14.61 5.86 -18.27
N LYS A 104 14.25 4.88 -19.10
CA LYS A 104 14.07 5.07 -20.55
C LYS A 104 12.95 6.07 -20.84
N LEU A 105 11.85 6.02 -20.10
CA LEU A 105 10.68 6.87 -20.29
C LEU A 105 10.88 8.29 -19.72
N GLY A 106 11.38 8.39 -18.49
CA GLY A 106 11.43 9.64 -17.73
C GLY A 106 12.84 10.11 -17.34
N GLY A 107 13.87 9.30 -17.58
CA GLY A 107 15.21 9.52 -17.06
C GLY A 107 15.31 9.21 -15.56
N ILE A 108 16.48 9.47 -14.99
CA ILE A 108 16.71 9.30 -13.55
C ILE A 108 15.83 10.31 -12.78
N PRO A 109 15.12 9.87 -11.72
CA PRO A 109 14.36 10.77 -10.89
C PRO A 109 15.23 11.91 -10.34
N LYS A 110 14.70 13.12 -10.31
CA LYS A 110 15.39 14.26 -9.74
C LYS A 110 15.39 14.15 -8.22
N ILE A 111 16.56 14.19 -7.62
CA ILE A 111 16.72 14.17 -6.16
C ILE A 111 17.07 15.58 -5.69
N LYS A 112 16.25 16.14 -4.82
CA LYS A 112 16.52 17.35 -4.05
C LYS A 112 16.83 16.93 -2.62
N LEU A 113 18.06 17.17 -2.17
CA LEU A 113 18.43 16.98 -0.77
C LEU A 113 18.06 18.25 0.01
N GLY A 114 17.22 18.07 1.02
CA GLY A 114 16.86 19.15 1.93
C GLY A 114 17.87 19.34 3.05
N LYS A 115 17.41 19.91 4.17
CA LYS A 115 18.26 20.20 5.35
C LYS A 115 18.84 18.93 6.01
N TYR A 116 18.21 17.76 5.80
CA TYR A 116 18.54 16.52 6.52
C TYR A 116 18.84 15.36 5.55
N PRO A 117 19.98 15.40 4.84
CA PRO A 117 20.31 14.41 3.82
C PRO A 117 20.44 12.98 4.37
N LYS A 118 20.88 12.82 5.62
CA LYS A 118 20.95 11.49 6.26
C LYS A 118 19.57 10.86 6.45
N ALA A 119 18.55 11.65 6.80
CA ALA A 119 17.18 11.16 6.93
C ALA A 119 16.61 10.75 5.55
N PHE A 120 16.92 11.50 4.49
CA PHE A 120 16.55 11.13 3.13
C PHE A 120 17.19 9.80 2.70
N MET A 121 18.47 9.58 2.99
CA MET A 121 19.14 8.31 2.70
C MET A 121 18.52 7.15 3.49
N SER A 122 18.16 7.37 4.75
CA SER A 122 17.45 6.36 5.55
C SER A 122 16.05 6.07 5.00
N PHE A 123 15.35 7.09 4.50
CA PHE A 123 14.07 6.94 3.80
C PHE A 123 14.23 6.11 2.52
N PHE A 124 15.28 6.37 1.74
CA PHE A 124 15.55 5.60 0.53
C PHE A 124 15.82 4.13 0.85
N MET A 125 16.53 3.83 1.96
CA MET A 125 16.69 2.44 2.43
C MET A 125 15.35 1.81 2.83
N ALA A 126 14.44 2.56 3.47
CA ALA A 126 13.11 2.07 3.80
C ALA A 126 12.27 1.84 2.54
N LEU A 127 12.43 2.69 1.51
CA LEU A 127 11.80 2.52 0.20
C LEU A 127 12.29 1.24 -0.50
N LEU A 128 13.60 0.97 -0.49
CA LEU A 128 14.15 -0.27 -1.04
C LEU A 128 13.64 -1.49 -0.27
N LYS A 129 13.59 -1.43 1.07
CA LYS A 129 13.02 -2.53 1.87
C LYS A 129 11.55 -2.75 1.59
N MET A 130 10.79 -1.69 1.34
CA MET A 130 9.39 -1.79 0.91
C MET A 130 9.26 -2.48 -0.45
N ALA A 131 10.11 -2.11 -1.42
CA ALA A 131 10.13 -2.75 -2.73
C ALA A 131 10.48 -4.24 -2.63
N ASP A 132 11.43 -4.60 -1.79
CA ASP A 132 11.81 -5.99 -1.49
C ASP A 132 10.64 -6.78 -0.90
N VAL A 133 9.96 -6.21 0.10
CA VAL A 133 8.81 -6.85 0.78
C VAL A 133 7.60 -7.02 -0.15
N LEU A 134 7.27 -6.00 -0.95
CA LEU A 134 6.09 -6.03 -1.82
C LEU A 134 6.35 -6.73 -3.16
N GLY A 135 7.59 -6.74 -3.62
CA GLY A 135 8.01 -7.36 -4.88
C GLY A 135 8.44 -8.82 -4.74
N ALA A 136 8.46 -9.37 -3.53
CA ALA A 136 8.82 -10.76 -3.30
C ALA A 136 7.83 -11.71 -4.02
N THR A 137 8.36 -12.75 -4.63
CA THR A 137 7.57 -13.78 -5.35
C THR A 137 7.52 -15.11 -4.58
N THR A 138 8.32 -15.22 -3.52
CA THR A 138 8.39 -16.39 -2.63
C THR A 138 8.30 -15.93 -1.17
N PRO A 139 7.70 -16.73 -0.28
CA PRO A 139 7.68 -16.44 1.14
C PRO A 139 9.12 -16.37 1.70
N PRO A 140 9.42 -15.42 2.58
CA PRO A 140 10.68 -15.41 3.31
C PRO A 140 10.75 -16.59 4.29
N GLU A 141 11.97 -16.92 4.76
CA GLU A 141 12.16 -18.03 5.70
C GLU A 141 11.84 -17.63 7.15
N ASP A 142 12.15 -16.37 7.53
CA ASP A 142 12.00 -15.91 8.91
C ASP A 142 10.59 -15.35 9.19
N GLU A 143 10.06 -15.66 10.36
CA GLU A 143 8.71 -15.29 10.79
C GLU A 143 8.49 -13.77 10.91
N GLU A 144 9.52 -13.01 11.29
CA GLU A 144 9.39 -11.55 11.42
C GLU A 144 9.18 -10.90 10.04
N THR A 145 9.91 -11.37 9.02
CA THR A 145 9.74 -10.88 7.65
C THR A 145 8.43 -11.37 7.04
N LYS A 146 7.97 -12.61 7.32
CA LYS A 146 6.64 -13.09 6.92
C LYS A 146 5.55 -12.19 7.51
N ALA A 147 5.60 -11.92 8.81
CA ALA A 147 4.65 -11.06 9.50
C ALA A 147 4.61 -9.64 8.90
N LEU A 148 5.78 -9.04 8.66
CA LEU A 148 5.89 -7.73 8.03
C LEU A 148 5.31 -7.73 6.61
N MET A 149 5.59 -8.76 5.83
CA MET A 149 5.13 -8.90 4.46
C MET A 149 3.60 -9.02 4.39
N VAL A 150 3.00 -9.93 5.18
CA VAL A 150 1.54 -10.08 5.27
C VAL A 150 0.88 -8.78 5.72
N LYS A 151 1.40 -8.16 6.77
CA LYS A 151 0.91 -6.85 7.27
C LYS A 151 0.93 -5.78 6.17
N CYS A 152 2.04 -5.64 5.46
CA CYS A 152 2.17 -4.66 4.37
C CYS A 152 1.21 -4.97 3.23
N MET A 153 1.07 -6.24 2.82
CA MET A 153 0.15 -6.64 1.77
C MET A 153 -1.31 -6.38 2.16
N PHE A 154 -1.74 -6.74 3.37
CA PHE A 154 -3.10 -6.47 3.84
C PHE A 154 -3.41 -4.98 3.86
N TYR A 155 -2.46 -4.15 4.31
CA TYR A 155 -2.62 -2.69 4.33
C TYR A 155 -2.67 -2.11 2.92
N LEU A 156 -1.82 -2.59 1.99
CA LEU A 156 -1.85 -2.21 0.59
C LEU A 156 -3.21 -2.51 -0.03
N LEU A 157 -3.69 -3.75 0.12
CA LEU A 157 -4.91 -4.24 -0.51
C LEU A 157 -6.15 -3.47 -0.02
N THR A 158 -6.34 -3.37 1.29
CA THR A 158 -7.49 -2.65 1.85
C THR A 158 -7.46 -1.16 1.57
N SER A 159 -6.28 -0.54 1.64
CA SER A 159 -6.09 0.87 1.27
C SER A 159 -6.31 1.10 -0.22
N GLY A 160 -5.80 0.21 -1.08
CA GLY A 160 -5.96 0.27 -2.53
C GLY A 160 -7.43 0.27 -2.94
N ILE A 161 -8.25 -0.66 -2.42
CA ILE A 161 -9.70 -0.66 -2.65
C ILE A 161 -10.32 0.69 -2.27
N SER A 162 -9.94 1.24 -1.10
CA SER A 162 -10.46 2.54 -0.67
C SER A 162 -10.03 3.69 -1.59
N GLN A 163 -8.81 3.66 -2.14
CA GLN A 163 -8.34 4.69 -3.06
C GLN A 163 -9.01 4.59 -4.43
N LEU A 164 -9.19 3.39 -4.97
CA LEU A 164 -9.92 3.18 -6.23
C LEU A 164 -11.39 3.60 -6.13
N ASN A 165 -12.04 3.31 -4.99
CA ASN A 165 -13.39 3.83 -4.74
C ASN A 165 -13.45 5.36 -4.82
N LYS A 166 -12.49 6.06 -4.21
CA LYS A 166 -12.41 7.53 -4.24
C LYS A 166 -12.14 8.10 -5.63
N MET A 167 -11.52 7.30 -6.50
CA MET A 167 -11.30 7.66 -7.91
C MET A 167 -12.46 7.28 -8.82
N GLY A 168 -13.52 6.67 -8.30
CA GLY A 168 -14.67 6.25 -9.08
C GLY A 168 -14.39 5.05 -9.99
N HIS A 169 -13.48 4.13 -9.58
CA HIS A 169 -13.27 2.89 -10.33
C HIS A 169 -14.61 2.15 -10.51
N PRO A 170 -15.01 1.82 -11.75
CA PRO A 170 -16.40 1.44 -12.05
C PRO A 170 -16.96 0.33 -11.15
N GLU A 171 -16.29 -0.81 -11.06
CA GLU A 171 -16.77 -1.95 -10.28
C GLU A 171 -16.75 -1.69 -8.78
N ILE A 172 -15.64 -1.12 -8.25
CA ILE A 172 -15.48 -0.87 -6.81
C ILE A 172 -16.42 0.24 -6.35
N HIS A 173 -16.60 1.29 -7.16
CA HIS A 173 -17.49 2.38 -6.82
C HIS A 173 -18.97 1.95 -6.87
N ASP A 174 -19.37 1.17 -7.87
CA ASP A 174 -20.71 0.61 -7.95
C ASP A 174 -21.03 -0.29 -6.75
N TRP A 175 -20.11 -1.20 -6.41
CA TRP A 175 -20.24 -2.05 -5.23
C TRP A 175 -20.34 -1.27 -3.93
N THR A 176 -19.47 -0.26 -3.72
CA THR A 176 -19.52 0.56 -2.50
C THR A 176 -20.78 1.40 -2.40
N SER A 177 -21.30 1.89 -3.53
CA SER A 177 -22.52 2.70 -3.59
C SER A 177 -23.77 1.91 -3.22
N LYS A 178 -23.80 0.63 -3.57
CA LYS A 178 -24.90 -0.30 -3.26
C LYS A 178 -24.76 -0.97 -1.90
N SER A 179 -23.58 -0.90 -1.28
CA SER A 179 -23.31 -1.57 0.00
C SER A 179 -23.89 -0.79 1.18
N PRO A 180 -24.62 -1.45 2.09
CA PRO A 180 -24.94 -0.88 3.40
C PRO A 180 -23.66 -0.67 4.23
N ASP A 181 -23.82 -0.14 5.47
CA ASP A 181 -22.68 0.01 6.39
C ASP A 181 -22.11 -1.37 6.79
N ARG A 182 -20.96 -1.72 6.21
CA ARG A 182 -20.29 -3.01 6.37
C ARG A 182 -18.79 -2.86 6.54
N VAL A 183 -18.22 -3.82 7.26
CA VAL A 183 -16.76 -3.95 7.42
C VAL A 183 -16.33 -5.27 6.82
N TYR A 184 -15.31 -5.22 5.97
CA TYR A 184 -14.62 -6.37 5.41
C TYR A 184 -13.20 -6.38 5.98
N ALA A 185 -12.74 -7.53 6.46
CA ALA A 185 -11.45 -7.66 7.14
C ALA A 185 -10.57 -8.74 6.50
N LEU A 186 -9.27 -8.56 6.68
CA LEU A 186 -8.23 -9.56 6.45
C LEU A 186 -7.57 -9.85 7.78
N ALA A 187 -7.36 -11.11 8.12
CA ALA A 187 -6.80 -11.50 9.41
C ALA A 187 -5.93 -12.76 9.29
N VAL A 188 -5.03 -12.93 10.25
CA VAL A 188 -4.28 -14.18 10.46
C VAL A 188 -4.55 -14.62 11.90
N ASP A 189 -4.82 -15.91 12.11
CA ASP A 189 -5.14 -16.46 13.41
C ASP A 189 -3.98 -16.26 14.41
N GLY A 190 -4.34 -15.75 15.58
CA GLY A 190 -3.36 -15.43 16.62
C GLY A 190 -2.55 -14.15 16.39
N HIS A 191 -2.73 -13.43 15.25
CA HIS A 191 -1.91 -12.28 14.85
C HIS A 191 -2.75 -11.02 14.54
N PRO A 192 -3.41 -10.42 15.53
CA PRO A 192 -4.26 -9.25 15.34
C PRO A 192 -3.50 -8.03 14.81
N GLU A 193 -2.18 -7.96 15.04
CA GLU A 193 -1.30 -6.88 14.58
C GLU A 193 -1.11 -6.86 13.06
N ALA A 194 -1.29 -8.01 12.40
CA ALA A 194 -1.24 -8.12 10.94
C ALA A 194 -2.59 -7.83 10.26
N SER A 195 -3.68 -7.72 11.04
CA SER A 195 -5.02 -7.53 10.49
C SER A 195 -5.18 -6.17 9.80
N ALA A 196 -6.09 -6.14 8.83
CA ALA A 196 -6.53 -4.92 8.16
C ALA A 196 -8.02 -4.98 7.85
N PHE A 197 -8.65 -3.84 7.69
CA PHE A 197 -10.07 -3.78 7.33
C PHE A 197 -10.39 -2.62 6.40
N ILE A 198 -11.52 -2.73 5.71
CA ILE A 198 -12.16 -1.64 5.00
C ILE A 198 -13.62 -1.54 5.44
N ARG A 199 -14.02 -0.36 5.90
CA ARG A 199 -15.42 -0.03 6.17
C ARG A 199 -16.01 0.70 4.99
N ILE A 200 -17.18 0.26 4.58
CA ILE A 200 -17.97 0.83 3.50
C ILE A 200 -19.27 1.34 4.08
N LYS A 201 -19.66 2.55 3.69
CA LYS A 201 -20.92 3.16 4.12
C LYS A 201 -21.40 4.18 3.09
N ALA A 202 -22.54 3.93 2.47
CA ALA A 202 -23.20 4.86 1.54
C ALA A 202 -22.23 5.41 0.47
N GLY A 203 -21.54 4.54 -0.26
CA GLY A 203 -20.59 4.90 -1.31
C GLY A 203 -19.23 5.38 -0.83
N LYS A 204 -19.07 5.63 0.48
CA LYS A 204 -17.78 6.00 1.08
C LYS A 204 -17.03 4.78 1.59
N SER A 205 -15.71 4.80 1.47
CA SER A 205 -14.85 3.74 1.96
C SER A 205 -13.72 4.30 2.82
N ARG A 206 -13.34 3.55 3.86
CA ARG A 206 -12.21 3.88 4.73
C ARG A 206 -11.47 2.60 5.12
N ALA A 207 -10.23 2.47 4.71
CA ALA A 207 -9.33 1.42 5.17
C ALA A 207 -8.82 1.74 6.59
N GLY A 208 -8.55 0.69 7.36
CA GLY A 208 -7.94 0.77 8.68
C GLY A 208 -6.94 -0.36 8.89
N ARG A 209 -5.98 -0.10 9.75
CA ARG A 209 -4.89 -1.01 10.12
C ARG A 209 -5.20 -1.67 11.45
N GLY A 210 -4.79 -2.94 11.60
CA GLY A 210 -5.09 -3.75 12.77
C GLY A 210 -6.55 -4.23 12.77
N GLU A 211 -6.91 -4.84 13.87
CA GLU A 211 -8.24 -5.43 14.07
C GLU A 211 -9.34 -4.35 14.19
N TYR A 212 -10.52 -4.62 13.61
CA TYR A 212 -11.68 -3.74 13.78
C TYR A 212 -12.37 -4.02 15.14
N LYS A 213 -12.23 -3.08 16.07
CA LYS A 213 -12.65 -3.27 17.48
C LYS A 213 -14.04 -2.77 17.83
N ARG A 214 -14.78 -2.11 16.90
CA ARG A 214 -16.08 -1.49 17.23
C ARG A 214 -17.26 -2.46 17.16
N ALA A 215 -17.15 -3.47 16.29
CA ALA A 215 -18.16 -4.51 16.11
C ALA A 215 -17.49 -5.68 15.37
N MET A 216 -18.15 -6.82 15.32
CA MET A 216 -17.72 -7.94 14.48
C MET A 216 -17.79 -7.52 13.01
N PRO A 217 -16.74 -7.74 12.19
CA PRO A 217 -16.79 -7.49 10.75
C PRO A 217 -17.93 -8.26 10.09
N PHE A 218 -18.52 -7.70 9.07
CA PHE A 218 -19.54 -8.36 8.27
C PHE A 218 -18.98 -9.57 7.49
N PHE A 219 -17.74 -9.45 7.07
CA PHE A 219 -17.00 -10.50 6.37
C PHE A 219 -15.53 -10.44 6.77
N THR A 220 -14.93 -11.59 7.05
CA THR A 220 -13.47 -11.71 7.28
C THR A 220 -12.90 -12.82 6.41
N LEU A 221 -11.90 -12.50 5.61
CA LEU A 221 -11.02 -13.48 4.99
C LEU A 221 -9.87 -13.73 5.97
N ARG A 222 -9.87 -14.89 6.59
CA ARG A 222 -8.96 -15.27 7.67
C ARG A 222 -8.05 -16.42 7.23
N PHE A 223 -6.79 -16.33 7.57
CA PHE A 223 -5.77 -17.34 7.31
C PHE A 223 -5.33 -17.99 8.62
N ASP A 224 -5.06 -19.29 8.60
CA ASP A 224 -4.59 -20.02 9.80
C ASP A 224 -3.14 -19.67 10.19
N SER A 225 -2.35 -19.16 9.22
CA SER A 225 -0.93 -18.84 9.42
C SER A 225 -0.44 -17.78 8.43
N TYR A 226 0.74 -17.22 8.68
CA TYR A 226 1.42 -16.34 7.71
C TYR A 226 1.79 -17.08 6.43
N ASP A 227 2.17 -18.36 6.52
CA ASP A 227 2.50 -19.16 5.34
C ASP A 227 1.29 -19.32 4.42
N SER A 228 0.11 -19.61 4.97
CA SER A 228 -1.12 -19.71 4.20
C SER A 228 -1.55 -18.39 3.59
N ALA A 229 -1.37 -17.29 4.33
CA ALA A 229 -1.62 -15.96 3.80
C ALA A 229 -0.68 -15.64 2.63
N LEU A 230 0.62 -15.90 2.77
CA LEU A 230 1.61 -15.65 1.71
C LEU A 230 1.42 -16.60 0.53
N GLY A 231 1.15 -17.89 0.77
CA GLY A 231 0.86 -18.85 -0.31
C GLY A 231 -0.27 -18.36 -1.22
N THR A 232 -1.33 -17.82 -0.63
CA THR A 232 -2.48 -17.26 -1.35
C THR A 232 -2.15 -15.90 -2.01
N LEU A 233 -1.56 -14.98 -1.29
CA LEU A 233 -1.28 -13.61 -1.78
C LEU A 233 -0.23 -13.58 -2.89
N LEU A 234 0.70 -14.52 -2.89
CA LEU A 234 1.72 -14.69 -3.92
C LEU A 234 1.24 -15.57 -5.10
N GLY A 235 0.03 -16.14 -5.01
CA GLY A 235 -0.53 -17.01 -6.04
C GLY A 235 0.18 -18.36 -6.16
N ILE A 236 0.81 -18.83 -5.08
CA ILE A 236 1.49 -20.12 -5.00
C ILE A 236 0.47 -21.24 -4.71
N ASP A 237 -0.41 -21.01 -3.74
CA ASP A 237 -1.44 -21.94 -3.33
C ASP A 237 -2.71 -21.74 -4.19
N ASP A 238 -3.34 -22.84 -4.56
CA ASP A 238 -4.69 -22.80 -5.13
C ASP A 238 -5.71 -22.41 -4.05
N MET A 239 -6.45 -21.35 -4.29
CA MET A 239 -7.37 -20.79 -3.30
C MET A 239 -8.49 -21.78 -2.91
N LEU A 240 -8.96 -22.62 -3.85
CA LEU A 240 -10.01 -23.60 -3.59
C LEU A 240 -9.48 -24.72 -2.67
N GLU A 241 -8.29 -25.22 -2.95
CA GLU A 241 -7.65 -26.27 -2.11
C GLU A 241 -7.24 -25.70 -0.75
N ALA A 242 -6.76 -24.45 -0.68
CA ALA A 242 -6.46 -23.77 0.57
C ALA A 242 -7.73 -23.58 1.44
N THR A 243 -8.88 -23.30 0.82
CA THR A 243 -10.17 -23.21 1.54
C THR A 243 -10.63 -24.58 2.02
N LYS A 244 -10.54 -25.63 1.19
CA LYS A 244 -10.92 -27.00 1.56
C LYS A 244 -10.07 -27.53 2.71
N SER A 245 -8.78 -27.20 2.74
CA SER A 245 -7.85 -27.63 3.78
C SER A 245 -7.90 -26.79 5.06
N GLY A 246 -8.72 -25.76 5.10
CA GLY A 246 -8.87 -24.88 6.26
C GLY A 246 -7.77 -23.84 6.43
N LYS A 247 -6.85 -23.70 5.46
CA LYS A 247 -5.85 -22.65 5.44
C LYS A 247 -6.48 -21.26 5.25
N ILE A 248 -7.60 -21.20 4.49
CA ILE A 248 -8.42 -20.02 4.29
C ILE A 248 -9.78 -20.26 4.91
N ILE A 249 -10.20 -19.35 5.76
CA ILE A 249 -11.51 -19.38 6.43
C ILE A 249 -12.25 -18.10 6.07
N MET A 250 -13.50 -18.26 5.63
CA MET A 250 -14.38 -17.16 5.29
C MET A 250 -15.45 -17.03 6.38
N ASP A 251 -15.26 -16.07 7.29
CA ASP A 251 -16.25 -15.74 8.30
C ASP A 251 -17.26 -14.77 7.66
N GLY A 252 -18.47 -15.24 7.36
CA GLY A 252 -19.54 -14.54 6.63
C GLY A 252 -20.02 -15.31 5.41
N GLY A 253 -20.84 -14.66 4.56
CA GLY A 253 -21.33 -15.30 3.35
C GLY A 253 -20.24 -15.50 2.30
N PRO A 254 -20.03 -16.71 1.77
CA PRO A 254 -18.96 -16.99 0.80
C PRO A 254 -19.07 -16.18 -0.50
N GLU A 255 -20.26 -15.74 -0.88
CA GLU A 255 -20.47 -14.85 -2.03
C GLU A 255 -19.73 -13.52 -1.90
N PHE A 256 -19.54 -13.01 -0.68
CA PHE A 256 -18.77 -11.80 -0.42
C PHE A 256 -17.27 -12.05 -0.54
N GLY A 257 -16.82 -13.29 -0.28
CA GLY A 257 -15.43 -13.70 -0.48
C GLY A 257 -15.00 -13.60 -1.93
N GLY A 258 -15.86 -14.03 -2.87
CA GLY A 258 -15.58 -13.92 -4.30
C GLY A 258 -15.46 -12.47 -4.77
N ILE A 259 -16.40 -11.60 -4.36
CA ILE A 259 -16.38 -10.16 -4.71
C ILE A 259 -15.13 -9.47 -4.11
N PHE A 260 -14.92 -9.66 -2.82
CA PHE A 260 -13.79 -9.05 -2.13
C PHE A 260 -12.45 -9.54 -2.65
N GLY A 261 -12.31 -10.85 -2.89
CA GLY A 261 -11.14 -11.45 -3.53
C GLY A 261 -10.86 -10.89 -4.92
N GLY A 262 -11.88 -10.68 -5.74
CA GLY A 262 -11.76 -10.04 -7.06
C GLY A 262 -11.14 -8.63 -6.95
N PHE A 263 -11.57 -7.85 -5.97
CA PHE A 263 -10.97 -6.52 -5.74
C PHE A 263 -9.52 -6.59 -5.26
N LEU A 264 -9.19 -7.58 -4.42
CA LEU A 264 -7.79 -7.79 -4.01
C LEU A 264 -6.90 -8.11 -5.21
N LEU A 265 -7.38 -8.94 -6.15
CA LEU A 265 -6.66 -9.22 -7.40
C LEU A 265 -6.50 -7.97 -8.27
N THR A 266 -7.54 -7.15 -8.40
CA THR A 266 -7.47 -5.87 -9.13
C THR A 266 -6.39 -4.95 -8.57
N ILE A 267 -6.33 -4.80 -7.23
CA ILE A 267 -5.27 -4.00 -6.59
C ILE A 267 -3.89 -4.61 -6.85
N GLY A 268 -3.75 -5.93 -6.72
CA GLY A 268 -2.50 -6.65 -7.00
C GLY A 268 -2.00 -6.43 -8.43
N ALA A 269 -2.88 -6.46 -9.42
CA ALA A 269 -2.54 -6.22 -10.82
C ALA A 269 -2.10 -4.78 -11.10
N LEU A 270 -2.73 -3.79 -10.46
CA LEU A 270 -2.37 -2.37 -10.62
C LEU A 270 -1.08 -1.99 -9.87
N ALA A 271 -0.71 -2.74 -8.83
CA ALA A 271 0.48 -2.49 -8.01
C ALA A 271 1.74 -3.24 -8.50
N LYS A 272 1.59 -4.16 -9.46
CA LYS A 272 2.71 -4.95 -10.06
C LYS A 272 3.16 -4.41 -11.40
#